data_c3ba0e4c53e61857d0a74854e3c5ce73
#
_entry.id   c3ba0e4c53e61857d0a74854e3c5ce73
#
_cell.length_a   1.000
_cell.length_b   1.000
_cell.length_c   1.000
_cell.angle_alpha   90.00
_cell.angle_beta   90.00
_cell.angle_gamma   90.00
#
_symmetry.space_group_name_H-M   'P 1'
#
loop_
_entity.id
_entity.type
_entity.pdbx_description
1 polymer ?
#
loop_
_entity_poly.entity_id
_entity_poly.type
_entity_poly.pdbx_seq_one_letter_code
_entity_poly.pdbx_strand_id
1 'polypeptide(L)'
;MLYIMRHGKTEWNKKKKLQGRTDIPLCREGIEMAEKAREEYKDVHLDICYCSPLIRARKTAEILLEGRNVPIVTDDRLKEMCFGEYEGIENSFSIPDCPINLLKFIAQSKNKEYL
;
A
#
# COMPACT_ATOMS: atom_id res chain seq x y z
N MET A 1 -6.57 1.55 -20.25
CA MET A 1 -6.40 2.56 -19.17
C MET A 1 -5.73 1.93 -17.98
N LEU A 2 -4.81 2.63 -17.35
CA LEU A 2 -4.09 2.16 -16.18
C LEU A 2 -4.73 2.70 -14.90
N TYR A 3 -5.01 1.82 -13.95
CA TYR A 3 -5.49 2.17 -12.61
C TYR A 3 -4.40 1.88 -11.59
N ILE A 4 -4.16 2.82 -10.69
CA ILE A 4 -3.18 2.69 -9.62
C ILE A 4 -3.89 2.87 -8.29
N MET A 5 -3.67 1.92 -7.36
CA MET A 5 -4.33 1.94 -6.06
C MET A 5 -3.32 1.62 -4.95
N ARG A 6 -3.46 2.30 -3.80
CA ARG A 6 -2.72 1.95 -2.59
C ARG A 6 -3.39 0.78 -1.89
N HIS A 7 -2.60 0.03 -1.13
CA HIS A 7 -3.14 -0.98 -0.23
C HIS A 7 -4.01 -0.35 0.86
N GLY A 8 -4.87 -1.15 1.49
CA GLY A 8 -5.67 -0.71 2.62
C GLY A 8 -4.85 -0.45 3.88
N LYS A 9 -5.50 0.06 4.92
CA LYS A 9 -4.85 0.36 6.20
C LYS A 9 -4.34 -0.89 6.91
N THR A 10 -3.22 -0.73 7.61
CA THR A 10 -2.69 -1.70 8.54
C THR A 10 -2.66 -1.09 9.95
N GLU A 11 -2.41 -1.90 10.96
CA GLU A 11 -2.25 -1.39 12.34
C GLU A 11 -1.09 -0.40 12.42
N TRP A 12 -0.02 -0.61 11.64
CA TRP A 12 1.10 0.32 11.61
C TRP A 12 0.74 1.65 10.97
N ASN A 13 -0.15 1.66 9.96
CA ASN A 13 -0.68 2.91 9.41
C ASN A 13 -1.45 3.71 10.47
N LYS A 14 -2.28 3.03 11.25
CA LYS A 14 -3.05 3.65 12.32
C LYS A 14 -2.15 4.25 13.40
N LYS A 15 -1.03 3.60 13.70
CA LYS A 15 -0.05 4.06 14.68
C LYS A 15 0.99 4.99 14.09
N LYS A 16 0.89 5.31 12.81
CA LYS A 16 1.85 6.13 12.06
C LYS A 16 3.27 5.58 12.12
N LYS A 17 3.40 4.26 12.13
CA LYS A 17 4.69 3.56 12.09
C LYS A 17 5.16 3.40 10.65
N LEU A 18 6.45 3.55 10.46
CA LEU A 18 7.08 3.35 9.17
C LEU A 18 7.11 1.85 8.83
N GLN A 19 6.45 1.44 7.76
CA GLN A 19 6.30 0.03 7.41
C GLN A 19 7.41 -0.50 6.49
N GLY A 20 7.69 0.21 5.41
CA GLY A 20 8.64 -0.26 4.43
C GLY A 20 8.27 -1.65 3.90
N ARG A 21 9.22 -2.58 4.00
CA ARG A 21 9.02 -3.96 3.56
C ARG A 21 8.58 -4.92 4.68
N THR A 22 8.40 -4.43 5.91
CA THR A 22 7.87 -5.25 6.98
C THR A 22 6.47 -5.71 6.60
N ASP A 23 6.24 -7.01 6.69
CA ASP A 23 5.04 -7.65 6.13
C ASP A 23 3.88 -7.64 7.13
N ILE A 24 3.25 -6.48 7.26
CA ILE A 24 2.14 -6.25 8.18
C ILE A 24 0.82 -6.47 7.44
N PRO A 25 -0.10 -7.29 7.98
CA PRO A 25 -1.40 -7.52 7.35
C PRO A 25 -2.32 -6.32 7.46
N LEU A 26 -3.38 -6.32 6.67
CA LEU A 26 -4.44 -5.32 6.77
C LEU A 26 -5.12 -5.40 8.14
N CYS A 27 -5.46 -4.25 8.70
CA CYS A 27 -6.35 -4.20 9.84
C CYS A 27 -7.81 -4.26 9.38
N ARG A 28 -8.74 -4.31 10.32
CA ARG A 28 -10.17 -4.39 10.00
C ARG A 28 -10.63 -3.25 9.09
N GLU A 29 -10.22 -2.03 9.40
CA GLU A 29 -10.56 -0.86 8.60
C GLU A 29 -9.99 -0.95 7.18
N GLY A 30 -8.81 -1.53 7.04
CA GLY A 30 -8.19 -1.75 5.73
C GLY A 30 -8.98 -2.75 4.89
N ILE A 31 -9.47 -3.81 5.51
CA ILE A 31 -10.33 -4.80 4.84
C ILE A 31 -11.64 -4.15 4.40
N GLU A 32 -12.26 -3.37 5.27
CA GLU A 32 -13.51 -2.67 4.97
C GLU A 32 -13.34 -1.68 3.81
N MET A 33 -12.21 -0.97 3.77
CA MET A 33 -11.89 -0.07 2.67
C MET A 33 -11.77 -0.81 1.34
N ALA A 34 -11.14 -1.97 1.34
CA ALA A 34 -10.99 -2.79 0.14
C ALA A 34 -12.36 -3.33 -0.34
N GLU A 35 -13.20 -3.75 0.59
CA GLU A 35 -14.57 -4.20 0.28
C GLU A 35 -15.41 -3.08 -0.31
N LYS A 36 -15.29 -1.87 0.22
CA LYS A 36 -15.97 -0.69 -0.30
C LYS A 36 -15.47 -0.36 -1.71
N ALA A 37 -14.17 -0.41 -1.93
CA ALA A 37 -13.59 -0.19 -3.24
C ALA A 37 -14.08 -1.23 -4.26
N ARG A 38 -14.24 -2.47 -3.83
CA ARG A 38 -14.82 -3.52 -4.69
C ARG A 38 -16.18 -3.11 -5.23
N GLU A 39 -17.04 -2.58 -4.38
CA GLU A 39 -18.36 -2.13 -4.79
C GLU A 39 -18.29 -0.90 -5.72
N GLU A 40 -17.39 0.04 -5.43
CA GLU A 40 -17.23 1.25 -6.23
C GLU A 40 -16.72 0.95 -7.65
N TYR A 41 -15.85 -0.04 -7.79
CA TYR A 41 -15.18 -0.36 -9.06
C TYR A 41 -15.65 -1.64 -9.72
N LYS A 42 -16.77 -2.20 -9.26
CA LYS A 42 -17.28 -3.49 -9.77
C LYS A 42 -17.58 -3.49 -11.28
N ASP A 43 -17.93 -2.34 -11.84
CA ASP A 43 -18.28 -2.21 -13.26
C ASP A 43 -17.09 -1.78 -14.12
N VAL A 44 -15.94 -1.56 -13.53
CA VAL A 44 -14.73 -1.20 -14.28
C VAL A 44 -14.10 -2.46 -14.86
N HIS A 45 -13.90 -2.48 -16.16
CA HIS A 45 -13.24 -3.60 -16.84
C HIS A 45 -11.75 -3.62 -16.53
N LEU A 46 -11.25 -4.76 -16.05
CA LEU A 46 -9.84 -4.96 -15.75
C LEU A 46 -9.38 -6.29 -16.35
N ASP A 47 -8.25 -6.27 -17.02
CA ASP A 47 -7.69 -7.48 -17.66
C ASP A 47 -6.72 -8.22 -16.75
N ILE A 48 -5.93 -7.50 -15.97
CA ILE A 48 -4.90 -8.08 -15.10
C ILE A 48 -4.58 -7.11 -13.96
N CYS A 49 -4.20 -7.66 -12.82
CA CYS A 49 -3.75 -6.88 -11.67
C CYS A 49 -2.32 -7.26 -11.31
N TYR A 50 -1.44 -6.27 -11.29
CA TYR A 50 -0.10 -6.42 -10.76
C TYR A 50 -0.05 -5.83 -9.36
N CYS A 51 0.50 -6.54 -8.40
CA CYS A 51 0.59 -6.05 -7.04
C CYS A 51 1.91 -6.42 -6.37
N SER A 52 2.24 -5.69 -5.31
CA SER A 52 3.35 -6.02 -4.44
C SER A 52 3.11 -7.40 -3.80
N PRO A 53 4.17 -8.21 -3.57
CA PRO A 53 4.02 -9.50 -2.88
C PRO A 53 3.74 -9.35 -1.37
N LEU A 54 3.84 -8.17 -0.80
CA LEU A 54 3.54 -7.95 0.62
C LEU A 54 2.07 -8.23 0.90
N ILE A 55 1.81 -8.82 2.08
CA ILE A 55 0.47 -9.30 2.42
C ILE A 55 -0.59 -8.20 2.37
N ARG A 56 -0.26 -6.97 2.79
CA ARG A 56 -1.20 -5.86 2.77
C ARG A 56 -1.65 -5.49 1.36
N ALA A 57 -0.74 -5.53 0.39
CA ALA A 57 -1.05 -5.23 -1.01
C ALA A 57 -1.79 -6.37 -1.68
N ARG A 58 -1.30 -7.58 -1.49
CA ARG A 58 -1.91 -8.77 -2.08
C ARG A 58 -3.33 -8.99 -1.55
N LYS A 59 -3.52 -8.83 -0.24
CA LYS A 59 -4.85 -8.99 0.35
C LYS A 59 -5.83 -7.93 -0.13
N THR A 60 -5.37 -6.69 -0.29
CA THR A 60 -6.18 -5.62 -0.88
C THR A 60 -6.65 -6.01 -2.29
N ALA A 61 -5.73 -6.50 -3.12
CA ALA A 61 -6.06 -6.92 -4.49
C ALA A 61 -7.05 -8.09 -4.49
N GLU A 62 -6.84 -9.08 -3.63
CA GLU A 62 -7.73 -10.24 -3.53
C GLU A 62 -9.15 -9.84 -3.15
N ILE A 63 -9.30 -8.95 -2.19
CA ILE A 63 -10.61 -8.46 -1.75
C ILE A 63 -11.27 -7.63 -2.86
N LEU A 64 -10.52 -6.71 -3.45
CA LEU A 64 -11.03 -5.84 -4.51
C LEU A 64 -11.56 -6.63 -5.70
N LEU A 65 -10.88 -7.70 -6.06
CA LEU A 65 -11.19 -8.49 -7.26
C LEU A 65 -11.94 -9.79 -6.95
N GLU A 66 -12.42 -9.96 -5.72
CA GLU A 66 -13.16 -11.15 -5.33
C GLU A 66 -14.38 -11.35 -6.23
N GLY A 67 -14.56 -12.56 -6.72
CA GLY A 67 -15.66 -12.90 -7.61
C GLY A 67 -15.45 -12.49 -9.06
N ARG A 68 -14.32 -11.88 -9.39
CA ARG A 68 -13.99 -11.47 -10.75
C ARG A 68 -12.92 -12.37 -11.34
N ASN A 69 -12.98 -12.57 -12.65
CA ASN A 69 -12.00 -13.40 -13.35
C ASN A 69 -10.83 -12.52 -13.84
N VAL A 70 -10.11 -11.92 -12.87
CA VAL A 70 -8.95 -11.06 -13.13
C VAL A 70 -7.74 -11.70 -12.49
N PRO A 71 -6.72 -12.10 -13.26
CA PRO A 71 -5.51 -12.68 -12.67
C PRO A 71 -4.73 -11.65 -11.87
N ILE A 72 -4.23 -12.08 -10.71
CA ILE A 72 -3.39 -11.27 -9.83
C ILE A 72 -1.97 -11.79 -9.92
N VAL A 73 -1.05 -10.93 -10.35
CA VAL A 73 0.36 -11.27 -10.52
C VAL A 73 1.18 -10.43 -9.55
N THR A 74 1.96 -11.08 -8.69
CA THR A 74 2.86 -10.37 -7.79
C THR A 74 4.17 -10.05 -8.48
N ASP A 75 4.72 -8.89 -8.19
CA ASP A 75 6.00 -8.45 -8.77
C ASP A 75 6.83 -7.77 -7.69
N ASP A 76 8.04 -8.29 -7.45
CA ASP A 76 8.94 -7.76 -6.43
C ASP A 76 9.34 -6.30 -6.66
N ARG A 77 9.27 -5.84 -7.89
CA ARG A 77 9.57 -4.44 -8.23
C ARG A 77 8.55 -3.46 -7.65
N LEU A 78 7.40 -3.97 -7.21
CA LEU A 78 6.34 -3.15 -6.62
C LEU A 78 6.41 -3.10 -5.09
N LYS A 79 7.46 -3.70 -4.48
CA LYS A 79 7.65 -3.58 -3.04
C LYS A 79 7.95 -2.15 -2.63
N GLU A 80 7.47 -1.80 -1.45
CA GLU A 80 7.82 -0.54 -0.82
C GLU A 80 9.33 -0.42 -0.60
N MET A 81 9.79 0.83 -0.42
CA MET A 81 11.16 1.09 -0.03
C MET A 81 11.48 0.37 1.29
N CYS A 82 12.66 -0.25 1.36
CA CYS A 82 13.12 -0.87 2.58
C CYS A 82 13.75 0.18 3.49
N PHE A 83 13.21 0.34 4.68
CA PHE A 83 13.73 1.29 5.68
C PHE A 83 14.59 0.62 6.74
N GLY A 84 14.79 -0.72 6.64
CA GLY A 84 15.66 -1.47 7.51
C GLY A 84 15.28 -1.34 8.99
N GLU A 85 16.24 -0.97 9.82
CA GLU A 85 16.03 -0.85 11.27
C GLU A 85 15.07 0.25 11.69
N TYR A 86 14.75 1.18 10.76
CA TYR A 86 13.80 2.26 11.04
C TYR A 86 12.33 1.83 10.86
N GLU A 87 12.08 0.65 10.37
CA GLU A 87 10.72 0.13 10.23
C GLU A 87 10.11 -0.08 11.62
N GLY A 88 8.86 0.33 11.76
CA GLY A 88 8.17 0.31 13.06
C GLY A 88 8.33 1.58 13.90
N ILE A 89 9.15 2.53 13.46
CA ILE A 89 9.30 3.81 14.15
C ILE A 89 8.06 4.67 13.93
N GLU A 90 7.52 5.22 15.02
CA GLU A 90 6.40 6.13 14.95
C GLU A 90 6.86 7.56 14.62
N ASN A 91 6.10 8.23 13.73
CA ASN A 91 6.33 9.62 13.39
C ASN A 91 7.79 9.89 12.96
N SER A 92 8.31 9.09 12.02
CA SER A 92 9.71 9.18 11.58
C SER A 92 10.10 10.59 11.11
N PHE A 93 9.15 11.35 10.55
CA PHE A 93 9.41 12.72 10.10
C PHE A 93 9.64 13.72 11.23
N SER A 94 9.34 13.37 12.47
CA SER A 94 9.60 14.22 13.64
C SER A 94 10.90 13.88 14.35
N ILE A 95 11.68 12.91 13.82
CA ILE A 95 12.98 12.53 14.36
C ILE A 95 14.07 13.27 13.59
N PRO A 96 14.77 14.25 14.21
CA PRO A 96 15.68 15.13 13.45
C PRO A 96 16.84 14.41 12.76
N ASP A 97 17.36 13.36 13.38
CA ASP A 97 18.54 12.65 12.88
C ASP A 97 18.20 11.38 12.09
N CYS A 98 16.92 11.15 11.80
CA CYS A 98 16.52 10.01 11.02
C CYS A 98 16.94 10.21 9.56
N PRO A 99 17.77 9.30 8.98
CA PRO A 99 18.22 9.44 7.59
C PRO A 99 17.08 9.32 6.58
N ILE A 100 15.94 8.76 6.99
CA ILE A 100 14.74 8.66 6.18
C ILE A 100 13.74 9.70 6.67
N ASN A 101 13.71 10.84 6.02
CA ASN A 101 12.76 11.90 6.34
C ASN A 101 11.53 11.73 5.47
N LEU A 102 10.46 11.20 6.06
CA LEU A 102 9.23 10.89 5.34
C LEU A 102 8.59 12.13 4.74
N LEU A 103 8.63 13.26 5.45
CA LEU A 103 8.07 14.52 4.94
C LEU A 103 8.80 14.97 3.68
N LYS A 104 10.13 14.86 3.68
CA LYS A 104 10.96 15.20 2.52
C LYS A 104 10.67 14.26 1.34
N PHE A 105 10.51 12.99 1.61
CA PHE A 105 10.15 11.99 0.62
C PHE A 105 8.77 12.28 -0.01
N ILE A 106 7.78 12.62 0.80
CA ILE A 106 6.44 12.99 0.33
C ILE A 106 6.50 14.22 -0.58
N ALA A 107 7.28 15.24 -0.21
CA ALA A 107 7.45 16.44 -1.02
C ALA A 107 8.04 16.11 -2.40
N GLN A 108 9.05 15.23 -2.44
CA GLN A 108 9.64 14.79 -3.69
C GLN A 108 8.65 13.99 -4.54
N SER A 109 7.84 13.15 -3.91
CA SER A 109 6.83 12.34 -4.62
C SER A 109 5.76 13.20 -5.26
N LYS A 110 5.34 14.28 -4.58
CA LYS A 110 4.37 15.22 -5.14
C LYS A 110 4.89 15.88 -6.42
N ASN A 111 6.16 16.22 -6.45
CA ASN A 111 6.78 16.80 -7.63
C ASN A 111 6.83 15.84 -8.82
N LYS A 112 6.72 14.55 -8.56
CA LYS A 112 6.73 13.51 -9.59
C LYS A 112 5.34 13.00 -9.96
N GLU A 113 4.30 13.53 -9.36
CA GLU A 113 2.89 13.19 -9.63
C GLU A 113 2.54 11.71 -9.45
N TYR A 114 3.18 11.02 -8.50
CA TYR A 114 2.91 9.60 -8.23
C TYR A 114 1.78 9.35 -7.24
N LEU A 115 1.17 10.37 -6.73
CA LEU A 115 0.16 10.23 -5.66
C LEU A 115 -1.20 10.74 -6.10
#